data_c44505a669f9d612c1f0c5c251c88807
#
_entry.id   c44505a669f9d612c1f0c5c251c88807
#
_cell.length_a   1.000
_cell.length_b   1.000
_cell.length_c   1.000
_cell.angle_alpha   90.00
_cell.angle_beta   90.00
_cell.angle_gamma   90.00
#
_symmetry.space_group_name_H-M   'P 1'
#
loop_
_entity.id
_entity.type
_entity.pdbx_description
1 polymer ?
#
loop_
_entity_poly.entity_id
_entity_poly.type
_entity_poly.pdbx_seq_one_letter_code
_entity_poly.pdbx_strand_id
1 'polypeptide(L)'
;MMTLPSSCVFSLRVMRLVFVALALLPIPVISHAAEWDIDQLMRGFAQAHSDHASFVEKKFIAMLEKPVESSGELFYTAPDYLEKRTLKPKPESMILDHDTLVIERGRQKHRLPLQDYPELAAFIDSIRGTLAGDRKALERNYRLSLDGTVEHWTLQLLPVDEKMQAVVKRILIAGAGDAVRSIEITQADGDSSLMLIEKLPAP
;
A
#
# COMPACT_ATOMS: atom_id res chain seq x y z
N MET A 1 -27.42 -35.30 83.48
CA MET A 1 -26.26 -34.44 83.47
C MET A 1 -25.35 -34.97 82.38
N MET A 2 -25.53 -34.46 81.17
CA MET A 2 -24.79 -34.97 79.98
C MET A 2 -24.35 -33.75 79.19
N THR A 3 -23.08 -33.54 79.18
CA THR A 3 -22.38 -32.43 78.51
C THR A 3 -22.18 -32.78 77.05
N LEU A 4 -22.64 -31.93 76.12
CA LEU A 4 -22.36 -32.00 74.67
C LEU A 4 -21.01 -31.39 74.34
N PRO A 5 -20.21 -31.97 73.45
CA PRO A 5 -18.93 -31.42 73.09
C PRO A 5 -19.04 -30.33 72.00
N SER A 6 -18.31 -29.29 72.28
CA SER A 6 -18.14 -28.07 71.50
C SER A 6 -17.09 -28.30 70.39
N SER A 7 -17.46 -28.83 69.20
CA SER A 7 -16.52 -29.10 68.11
C SER A 7 -17.07 -28.86 66.69
N CYS A 8 -18.00 -27.96 66.47
CA CYS A 8 -18.62 -27.78 65.16
C CYS A 8 -18.53 -26.35 64.55
N VAL A 9 -17.75 -25.43 65.17
CA VAL A 9 -17.72 -24.01 64.73
C VAL A 9 -16.43 -23.65 63.96
N PHE A 10 -15.44 -24.53 63.95
CA PHE A 10 -14.12 -24.23 63.32
C PHE A 10 -14.07 -24.53 61.81
N SER A 11 -15.01 -25.29 61.24
CA SER A 11 -14.96 -25.69 59.84
C SER A 11 -15.53 -24.67 58.83
N LEU A 12 -16.41 -23.75 59.28
CA LEU A 12 -17.09 -22.86 58.37
C LEU A 12 -16.30 -21.56 57.99
N ARG A 13 -15.29 -21.23 58.82
CA ARG A 13 -14.43 -20.05 58.55
C ARG A 13 -13.30 -20.30 57.60
N VAL A 14 -12.77 -21.53 57.55
CA VAL A 14 -11.67 -21.92 56.64
C VAL A 14 -12.20 -22.12 55.22
N MET A 15 -13.45 -22.59 55.04
CA MET A 15 -14.05 -22.79 53.72
C MET A 15 -14.44 -21.47 53.00
N ARG A 16 -14.67 -20.38 53.78
CA ARG A 16 -14.92 -19.05 53.18
C ARG A 16 -13.67 -18.34 52.70
N LEU A 17 -12.50 -18.64 53.24
CA LEU A 17 -11.22 -18.04 52.82
C LEU A 17 -10.65 -18.69 51.54
N VAL A 18 -10.97 -19.96 51.26
CA VAL A 18 -10.53 -20.67 50.08
C VAL A 18 -11.33 -20.21 48.85
N PHE A 19 -12.60 -19.80 48.98
CA PHE A 19 -13.42 -19.33 47.84
C PHE A 19 -13.11 -17.89 47.40
N VAL A 20 -12.51 -17.05 48.25
CA VAL A 20 -12.12 -15.66 47.92
C VAL A 20 -10.75 -15.61 47.23
N ALA A 21 -9.89 -16.60 47.44
CA ALA A 21 -8.55 -16.66 46.82
C ALA A 21 -8.57 -17.15 45.35
N LEU A 22 -9.66 -17.77 44.87
CA LEU A 22 -9.78 -18.28 43.49
C LEU A 22 -10.34 -17.25 42.49
N ALA A 23 -10.72 -16.05 42.94
CA ALA A 23 -11.33 -15.01 42.09
C ALA A 23 -10.32 -14.00 41.50
N LEU A 24 -9.01 -14.15 41.76
CA LEU A 24 -7.95 -13.26 41.29
C LEU A 24 -6.95 -13.97 40.34
N LEU A 25 -7.46 -14.92 39.54
CA LEU A 25 -6.66 -15.38 38.40
C LEU A 25 -6.65 -14.25 37.35
N PRO A 26 -5.46 -13.74 36.96
CA PRO A 26 -5.38 -12.79 35.87
C PRO A 26 -5.88 -13.48 34.59
N ILE A 27 -7.00 -13.02 34.06
CA ILE A 27 -7.48 -13.44 32.74
C ILE A 27 -6.40 -12.96 31.77
N PRO A 28 -5.70 -13.87 31.04
CA PRO A 28 -4.77 -13.44 30.01
C PRO A 28 -5.60 -12.64 28.98
N VAL A 29 -5.40 -11.33 28.94
CA VAL A 29 -5.90 -10.51 27.85
C VAL A 29 -5.05 -10.93 26.65
N ILE A 30 -5.59 -11.81 25.81
CA ILE A 30 -4.99 -12.11 24.51
C ILE A 30 -5.11 -10.81 23.71
N SER A 31 -4.05 -10.01 23.78
CA SER A 31 -3.87 -8.88 22.89
C SER A 31 -3.71 -9.48 21.48
N HIS A 32 -4.77 -9.49 20.70
CA HIS A 32 -4.65 -9.66 19.27
C HIS A 32 -3.95 -8.38 18.78
N ALA A 33 -2.64 -8.46 18.59
CA ALA A 33 -1.95 -7.50 17.75
C ALA A 33 -2.70 -7.55 16.41
N ALA A 34 -3.27 -6.42 15.98
CA ALA A 34 -3.96 -6.35 14.70
C ALA A 34 -2.99 -6.85 13.64
N GLU A 35 -3.35 -7.95 12.98
CA GLU A 35 -2.54 -8.53 11.91
C GLU A 35 -2.40 -7.47 10.81
N TRP A 36 -1.16 -7.26 10.33
CA TRP A 36 -0.89 -6.33 9.24
C TRP A 36 -1.61 -6.79 7.98
N ASP A 37 -2.56 -5.99 7.52
CA ASP A 37 -3.42 -6.33 6.39
C ASP A 37 -3.55 -5.17 5.38
N ILE A 38 -4.17 -5.48 4.23
CA ILE A 38 -4.39 -4.50 3.16
C ILE A 38 -5.20 -3.30 3.65
N ASP A 39 -6.18 -3.50 4.53
CA ASP A 39 -7.02 -2.41 5.03
C ASP A 39 -6.22 -1.45 5.92
N GLN A 40 -5.26 -1.96 6.69
CA GLN A 40 -4.35 -1.12 7.49
C GLN A 40 -3.42 -0.31 6.58
N LEU A 41 -2.84 -0.94 5.54
CA LEU A 41 -2.02 -0.25 4.56
C LEU A 41 -2.81 0.86 3.85
N MET A 42 -4.03 0.56 3.38
CA MET A 42 -4.88 1.54 2.70
C MET A 42 -5.30 2.69 3.61
N ARG A 43 -5.58 2.41 4.90
CA ARG A 43 -5.84 3.49 5.87
C ARG A 43 -4.63 4.42 6.08
N GLY A 44 -3.41 3.87 6.01
CA GLY A 44 -2.18 4.67 6.05
C GLY A 44 -2.10 5.63 4.85
N PHE A 45 -2.26 5.11 3.65
CA PHE A 45 -2.25 5.92 2.42
C PHE A 45 -3.35 6.98 2.39
N ALA A 46 -4.56 6.66 2.85
CA ALA A 46 -5.69 7.61 2.86
C ALA A 46 -5.44 8.87 3.72
N GLN A 47 -4.44 8.86 4.59
CA GLN A 47 -4.07 10.03 5.40
C GLN A 47 -3.11 10.97 4.69
N ALA A 48 -2.46 10.54 3.61
CA ALA A 48 -1.56 11.36 2.82
C ALA A 48 -2.35 12.29 1.89
N HIS A 49 -2.27 13.60 2.13
CA HIS A 49 -2.95 14.59 1.27
C HIS A 49 -2.04 15.15 0.18
N SER A 50 -0.75 15.13 0.39
CA SER A 50 0.26 15.52 -0.59
C SER A 50 1.58 14.84 -0.29
N ASP A 51 2.29 14.42 -1.34
CA ASP A 51 3.62 13.85 -1.25
C ASP A 51 4.53 14.40 -2.34
N HIS A 52 5.80 14.57 -1.99
CA HIS A 52 6.88 14.94 -2.91
C HIS A 52 8.02 13.94 -2.72
N ALA A 53 8.49 13.36 -3.82
CA ALA A 53 9.54 12.35 -3.78
C ALA A 53 10.48 12.47 -4.97
N SER A 54 11.72 12.03 -4.82
CA SER A 54 12.60 11.75 -5.94
C SER A 54 12.43 10.32 -6.42
N PHE A 55 12.77 10.07 -7.69
CA PHE A 55 12.80 8.73 -8.23
C PHE A 55 14.04 8.46 -9.09
N VAL A 56 14.43 7.18 -9.12
CA VAL A 56 15.33 6.61 -10.12
C VAL A 56 14.63 5.40 -10.73
N GLU A 57 14.46 5.39 -12.04
CA GLU A 57 13.77 4.32 -12.76
C GLU A 57 14.71 3.65 -13.75
N LYS A 58 14.69 2.31 -13.77
CA LYS A 58 15.34 1.45 -14.75
C LYS A 58 14.29 0.70 -15.56
N LYS A 59 14.26 0.93 -16.88
CA LYS A 59 13.40 0.20 -17.81
C LYS A 59 14.21 -0.83 -18.55
N PHE A 60 13.83 -2.08 -18.41
CA PHE A 60 14.38 -3.22 -19.14
C PHE A 60 13.47 -3.48 -20.33
N ILE A 61 13.95 -3.15 -21.52
CA ILE A 61 13.25 -3.34 -22.78
C ILE A 61 13.83 -4.57 -23.44
N ALA A 62 13.00 -5.57 -23.76
CA ALA A 62 13.44 -6.89 -24.23
C ALA A 62 14.35 -6.81 -25.47
N MET A 63 14.19 -5.78 -26.31
CA MET A 63 15.00 -5.57 -27.50
C MET A 63 16.32 -4.81 -27.25
N LEU A 64 16.59 -4.35 -26.02
CA LEU A 64 17.79 -3.58 -25.69
C LEU A 64 18.71 -4.39 -24.77
N GLU A 65 20.01 -4.31 -25.02
CA GLU A 65 21.02 -4.99 -24.19
C GLU A 65 21.23 -4.34 -22.82
N LYS A 66 20.88 -3.06 -22.69
CA LYS A 66 21.05 -2.29 -21.46
C LYS A 66 19.76 -1.60 -21.05
N PRO A 67 19.48 -1.49 -19.75
CA PRO A 67 18.30 -0.76 -19.30
C PRO A 67 18.41 0.73 -19.63
N VAL A 68 17.26 1.33 -19.87
CA VAL A 68 17.13 2.79 -19.98
C VAL A 68 16.92 3.35 -18.58
N GLU A 69 17.82 4.25 -18.16
CA GLU A 69 17.74 4.88 -16.85
C GLU A 69 17.15 6.29 -16.97
N SER A 70 16.27 6.62 -16.02
CA SER A 70 15.73 7.97 -15.86
C SER A 70 15.64 8.35 -14.39
N SER A 71 15.65 9.64 -14.09
CA SER A 71 15.50 10.14 -12.74
C SER A 71 14.80 11.51 -12.73
N GLY A 72 14.18 11.83 -11.58
CA GLY A 72 13.45 13.08 -11.43
C GLY A 72 12.65 13.12 -10.15
N GLU A 73 11.49 13.75 -10.21
CA GLU A 73 10.62 14.01 -9.08
C GLU A 73 9.19 13.54 -9.35
N LEU A 74 8.52 13.14 -8.27
CA LEU A 74 7.12 12.76 -8.24
C LEU A 74 6.37 13.70 -7.31
N PHE A 75 5.20 14.15 -7.74
CA PHE A 75 4.30 14.96 -6.95
C PHE A 75 2.93 14.31 -6.91
N TYR A 76 2.34 14.28 -5.75
CA TYR A 76 0.96 13.86 -5.54
C TYR A 76 0.21 14.92 -4.76
N THR A 77 -1.00 15.20 -5.16
CA THR A 77 -1.97 15.99 -4.38
C THR A 77 -3.33 15.33 -4.48
N ALA A 78 -3.84 14.92 -3.35
CA ALA A 78 -5.14 14.25 -3.26
C ALA A 78 -6.26 15.17 -3.81
N PRO A 79 -7.29 14.62 -4.46
CA PRO A 79 -7.47 13.17 -4.64
C PRO A 79 -6.83 12.63 -5.93
N ASP A 80 -6.51 13.45 -6.93
CA ASP A 80 -6.32 12.99 -8.30
C ASP A 80 -5.24 13.71 -9.12
N TYR A 81 -4.47 14.61 -8.51
CA TYR A 81 -3.31 15.20 -9.18
C TYR A 81 -2.06 14.36 -8.96
N LEU A 82 -1.43 13.98 -10.07
CA LEU A 82 -0.14 13.27 -10.10
C LEU A 82 0.77 13.92 -11.14
N GLU A 83 2.02 14.17 -10.78
CA GLU A 83 3.03 14.60 -11.74
C GLU A 83 4.29 13.73 -11.60
N LYS A 84 4.76 13.20 -12.73
CA LYS A 84 6.11 12.62 -12.87
C LYS A 84 6.94 13.56 -13.70
N ARG A 85 7.89 14.23 -13.07
CA ARG A 85 8.83 15.16 -13.72
C ARG A 85 10.18 14.49 -13.90
N THR A 86 10.45 13.99 -15.09
CA THR A 86 11.73 13.42 -15.45
C THR A 86 12.72 14.55 -15.71
N LEU A 87 13.89 14.50 -15.06
CA LEU A 87 14.96 15.47 -15.21
C LEU A 87 16.09 14.92 -16.10
N LYS A 88 16.37 13.62 -15.99
CA LYS A 88 17.38 12.90 -16.76
C LYS A 88 16.79 11.67 -17.41
N PRO A 89 17.28 11.23 -18.60
CA PRO A 89 18.32 11.86 -19.44
C PRO A 89 17.82 13.08 -20.22
N LYS A 90 16.51 13.20 -20.44
CA LYS A 90 15.87 14.33 -21.12
C LYS A 90 14.68 14.83 -20.30
N PRO A 91 14.52 16.14 -20.14
CA PRO A 91 13.35 16.67 -19.42
C PRO A 91 12.03 16.27 -20.08
N GLU A 92 11.14 15.73 -19.27
CA GLU A 92 9.77 15.39 -19.64
C GLU A 92 8.87 15.54 -18.42
N SER A 93 7.66 16.04 -18.58
CA SER A 93 6.65 16.05 -17.54
C SER A 93 5.42 15.25 -17.99
N MET A 94 4.97 14.36 -17.13
CA MET A 94 3.69 13.66 -17.27
C MET A 94 2.79 14.10 -16.13
N ILE A 95 1.76 14.85 -16.45
CA ILE A 95 0.85 15.44 -15.48
C ILE A 95 -0.51 14.80 -15.68
N LEU A 96 -1.00 14.16 -14.63
CA LEU A 96 -2.36 13.70 -14.56
C LEU A 96 -3.16 14.68 -13.72
N ASP A 97 -4.14 15.27 -14.32
CA ASP A 97 -5.09 16.18 -13.68
C ASP A 97 -6.50 15.71 -14.01
N HIS A 98 -7.22 15.22 -13.01
CA HIS A 98 -8.51 14.56 -13.19
C HIS A 98 -8.41 13.44 -14.26
N ASP A 99 -9.17 13.50 -15.31
CA ASP A 99 -9.23 12.48 -16.37
C ASP A 99 -8.42 12.85 -17.62
N THR A 100 -7.42 13.71 -17.46
CA THR A 100 -6.55 14.13 -18.56
C THR A 100 -5.08 13.89 -18.22
N LEU A 101 -4.41 13.07 -19.03
CA LEU A 101 -2.96 12.94 -18.98
C LEU A 101 -2.32 13.93 -19.95
N VAL A 102 -1.45 14.78 -19.44
CA VAL A 102 -0.69 15.75 -20.22
C VAL A 102 0.76 15.33 -20.25
N ILE A 103 1.33 15.16 -21.44
CA ILE A 103 2.75 14.82 -21.65
C ILE A 103 3.43 16.01 -22.29
N GLU A 104 4.46 16.55 -21.63
CA GLU A 104 5.24 17.70 -22.09
C GLU A 104 6.69 17.30 -22.35
N ARG A 105 7.16 17.48 -23.59
CA ARG A 105 8.55 17.21 -24.02
C ARG A 105 9.09 18.43 -24.78
N GLY A 106 9.90 19.23 -24.12
CA GLY A 106 10.40 20.48 -24.70
C GLY A 106 9.25 21.42 -25.05
N ARG A 107 9.04 21.67 -26.36
CA ARG A 107 7.92 22.54 -26.83
C ARG A 107 6.65 21.76 -27.21
N GLN A 108 6.73 20.43 -27.19
CA GLN A 108 5.59 19.58 -27.54
C GLN A 108 4.74 19.30 -26.31
N LYS A 109 3.43 19.45 -26.47
CA LYS A 109 2.45 19.16 -25.43
C LYS A 109 1.32 18.30 -26.01
N HIS A 110 1.17 17.11 -25.49
CA HIS A 110 0.12 16.17 -25.88
C HIS A 110 -0.87 16.03 -24.72
N ARG A 111 -2.15 16.07 -25.04
CA ARG A 111 -3.24 15.86 -24.08
C ARG A 111 -3.99 14.60 -24.46
N LEU A 112 -4.11 13.68 -23.52
CA LEU A 112 -4.77 12.40 -23.69
C LEU A 112 -5.94 12.32 -22.70
N PRO A 113 -7.19 12.49 -23.16
CA PRO A 113 -8.36 12.20 -22.32
C PRO A 113 -8.38 10.69 -22.01
N LEU A 114 -8.41 10.31 -20.73
CA LEU A 114 -8.32 8.90 -20.31
C LEU A 114 -9.49 8.05 -20.81
N GLN A 115 -10.65 8.66 -21.03
CA GLN A 115 -11.82 7.99 -21.60
C GLN A 115 -11.56 7.34 -22.98
N ASP A 116 -10.58 7.86 -23.73
CA ASP A 116 -10.21 7.38 -25.06
C ASP A 116 -9.18 6.23 -24.98
N TYR A 117 -8.65 5.94 -23.77
CA TYR A 117 -7.58 4.96 -23.52
C TYR A 117 -7.89 4.10 -22.29
N PRO A 118 -8.88 3.17 -22.35
CA PRO A 118 -9.36 2.43 -21.17
C PRO A 118 -8.26 1.66 -20.40
N GLU A 119 -7.29 1.07 -21.12
CA GLU A 119 -6.19 0.32 -20.50
C GLU A 119 -5.25 1.26 -19.73
N LEU A 120 -4.97 2.45 -20.28
CA LEU A 120 -4.20 3.49 -19.61
C LEU A 120 -4.96 4.04 -18.40
N ALA A 121 -6.26 4.27 -18.53
CA ALA A 121 -7.13 4.71 -17.44
C ALA A 121 -7.08 3.70 -16.28
N ALA A 122 -7.26 2.41 -16.54
CA ALA A 122 -7.20 1.38 -15.52
C ALA A 122 -5.82 1.30 -14.82
N PHE A 123 -4.73 1.48 -15.57
CA PHE A 123 -3.38 1.57 -14.99
C PHE A 123 -3.22 2.79 -14.10
N ILE A 124 -3.66 3.96 -14.55
CA ILE A 124 -3.62 5.22 -13.77
C ILE A 124 -4.49 5.10 -12.52
N ASP A 125 -5.67 4.50 -12.62
CA ASP A 125 -6.56 4.25 -11.50
C ASP A 125 -5.93 3.35 -10.43
N SER A 126 -5.02 2.44 -10.82
CA SER A 126 -4.25 1.66 -9.85
C SER A 126 -3.31 2.52 -9.02
N ILE A 127 -2.66 3.50 -9.62
CA ILE A 127 -1.79 4.44 -8.93
C ILE A 127 -2.61 5.33 -8.00
N ARG A 128 -3.68 5.94 -8.52
CA ARG A 128 -4.60 6.78 -7.73
C ARG A 128 -5.20 6.02 -6.56
N GLY A 129 -5.77 4.83 -6.83
CA GLY A 129 -6.39 4.00 -5.81
C GLY A 129 -5.41 3.61 -4.70
N THR A 130 -4.15 3.33 -5.05
CA THR A 130 -3.10 3.05 -4.06
C THR A 130 -2.83 4.28 -3.20
N LEU A 131 -2.53 5.43 -3.82
CA LEU A 131 -2.17 6.66 -3.11
C LEU A 131 -3.34 7.24 -2.30
N ALA A 132 -4.57 7.06 -2.77
CA ALA A 132 -5.79 7.46 -2.06
C ALA A 132 -6.23 6.44 -0.98
N GLY A 133 -5.59 5.28 -0.90
CA GLY A 133 -6.01 4.21 0.00
C GLY A 133 -7.38 3.60 -0.35
N ASP A 134 -7.81 3.72 -1.62
CA ASP A 134 -9.11 3.20 -2.08
C ASP A 134 -8.98 1.74 -2.56
N ARG A 135 -9.01 0.82 -1.58
CA ARG A 135 -8.99 -0.61 -1.85
C ARG A 135 -10.06 -1.04 -2.86
N LYS A 136 -11.29 -0.51 -2.75
CA LYS A 136 -12.40 -0.88 -3.63
C LYS A 136 -12.16 -0.45 -5.08
N ALA A 137 -11.53 0.69 -5.29
CA ALA A 137 -11.13 1.14 -6.62
C ALA A 137 -10.11 0.17 -7.24
N LEU A 138 -9.12 -0.26 -6.44
CA LEU A 138 -8.11 -1.23 -6.89
C LEU A 138 -8.72 -2.59 -7.24
N GLU A 139 -9.60 -3.13 -6.40
CA GLU A 139 -10.22 -4.45 -6.58
C GLU A 139 -11.15 -4.53 -7.80
N ARG A 140 -11.55 -3.40 -8.39
CA ARG A 140 -12.29 -3.40 -9.66
C ARG A 140 -11.45 -3.93 -10.84
N ASN A 141 -10.16 -3.63 -10.82
CA ASN A 141 -9.27 -3.92 -11.95
C ASN A 141 -8.16 -4.93 -11.60
N TYR A 142 -7.92 -5.17 -10.29
CA TYR A 142 -6.81 -5.99 -9.82
C TYR A 142 -7.21 -6.95 -8.70
N ARG A 143 -6.61 -8.13 -8.70
CA ARG A 143 -6.53 -8.98 -7.51
C ARG A 143 -5.35 -8.52 -6.67
N LEU A 144 -5.60 -8.26 -5.39
CA LEU A 144 -4.60 -7.75 -4.47
C LEU A 144 -4.08 -8.86 -3.58
N SER A 145 -2.79 -8.85 -3.25
CA SER A 145 -2.20 -9.59 -2.15
C SER A 145 -1.14 -8.74 -1.45
N LEU A 146 -1.07 -8.85 -0.13
CA LEU A 146 -0.11 -8.14 0.70
C LEU A 146 0.74 -9.16 1.45
N ASP A 147 2.05 -9.02 1.37
CA ASP A 147 3.03 -9.81 2.09
C ASP A 147 3.92 -8.90 2.95
N GLY A 148 4.40 -9.44 4.08
CA GLY A 148 5.36 -8.76 4.96
C GLY A 148 4.73 -8.17 6.21
N THR A 149 5.37 -7.14 6.75
CA THR A 149 4.99 -6.43 8.00
C THR A 149 4.88 -4.93 7.73
N VAL A 150 4.45 -4.15 8.74
CA VAL A 150 4.39 -2.69 8.61
C VAL A 150 5.75 -2.05 8.26
N GLU A 151 6.85 -2.63 8.72
CA GLU A 151 8.20 -2.12 8.45
C GLU A 151 8.70 -2.46 7.04
N HIS A 152 8.21 -3.57 6.46
CA HIS A 152 8.60 -4.02 5.12
C HIS A 152 7.44 -4.81 4.51
N TRP A 153 6.71 -4.18 3.62
CA TRP A 153 5.57 -4.77 2.95
C TRP A 153 5.72 -4.75 1.42
N THR A 154 5.04 -5.68 0.77
CA THR A 154 4.89 -5.73 -0.68
C THR A 154 3.43 -5.97 -1.03
N LEU A 155 2.84 -5.00 -1.72
CA LEU A 155 1.50 -5.10 -2.29
C LEU A 155 1.63 -5.53 -3.75
N GLN A 156 1.02 -6.66 -4.10
CA GLN A 156 0.95 -7.16 -5.46
C GLN A 156 -0.43 -6.87 -6.05
N LEU A 157 -0.43 -6.36 -7.28
CA LEU A 157 -1.61 -6.14 -8.10
C LEU A 157 -1.53 -7.01 -9.35
N LEU A 158 -2.48 -7.94 -9.51
CA LEU A 158 -2.63 -8.78 -10.69
C LEU A 158 -3.88 -8.34 -11.45
N PRO A 159 -3.77 -7.88 -12.71
CA PRO A 159 -4.92 -7.49 -13.51
C PRO A 159 -5.94 -8.63 -13.62
N VAL A 160 -7.23 -8.32 -13.52
CA VAL A 160 -8.32 -9.31 -13.67
C VAL A 160 -8.93 -9.29 -15.07
N ASP A 161 -8.86 -8.18 -15.77
CA ASP A 161 -9.37 -8.01 -17.13
C ASP A 161 -8.35 -8.49 -18.17
N GLU A 162 -8.81 -9.22 -19.21
CA GLU A 162 -7.94 -9.81 -20.25
C GLU A 162 -7.19 -8.74 -21.05
N LYS A 163 -7.80 -7.58 -21.34
CA LYS A 163 -7.15 -6.50 -22.08
C LYS A 163 -6.03 -5.89 -21.27
N MET A 164 -6.26 -5.71 -19.96
CA MET A 164 -5.21 -5.27 -19.06
C MET A 164 -4.07 -6.29 -18.96
N GLN A 165 -4.38 -7.60 -18.89
CA GLN A 165 -3.39 -8.67 -18.86
C GLN A 165 -2.54 -8.73 -20.14
N ALA A 166 -3.09 -8.29 -21.27
CA ALA A 166 -2.37 -8.17 -22.54
C ALA A 166 -1.31 -7.04 -22.51
N VAL A 167 -1.40 -6.11 -21.56
CA VAL A 167 -0.46 -4.98 -21.39
C VAL A 167 0.42 -5.15 -20.16
N VAL A 168 -0.18 -5.43 -19.01
CA VAL A 168 0.52 -5.55 -17.72
C VAL A 168 0.28 -6.94 -17.13
N LYS A 169 1.35 -7.65 -16.79
CA LYS A 169 1.26 -8.95 -16.09
C LYS A 169 1.12 -8.78 -14.59
N ARG A 170 1.87 -7.84 -14.03
CA ARG A 170 1.98 -7.65 -12.58
C ARG A 170 2.51 -6.27 -12.24
N ILE A 171 2.00 -5.70 -11.15
CA ILE A 171 2.59 -4.55 -10.47
C ILE A 171 2.94 -4.98 -9.05
N LEU A 172 4.17 -4.69 -8.60
CA LEU A 172 4.60 -4.82 -7.21
C LEU A 172 4.91 -3.44 -6.66
N ILE A 173 4.33 -3.12 -5.52
CA ILE A 173 4.58 -1.88 -4.79
C ILE A 173 5.14 -2.31 -3.44
N ALA A 174 6.35 -1.86 -3.11
CA ALA A 174 6.96 -2.17 -1.83
C ALA A 174 7.26 -0.91 -1.03
N GLY A 175 7.22 -1.04 0.30
CA GLY A 175 7.42 0.11 1.18
C GLY A 175 7.57 -0.22 2.65
N ALA A 176 7.47 0.81 3.47
CA ALA A 176 7.54 0.76 4.93
C ALA A 176 6.58 1.79 5.52
N GLY A 177 5.75 1.40 6.49
CA GLY A 177 4.68 2.24 7.01
C GLY A 177 3.73 2.67 5.88
N ASP A 178 3.53 3.96 5.73
CA ASP A 178 2.77 4.63 4.67
C ASP A 178 3.63 5.09 3.48
N ALA A 179 4.93 4.80 3.49
CA ALA A 179 5.85 5.26 2.46
C ALA A 179 6.11 4.19 1.41
N VAL A 180 5.77 4.48 0.14
CA VAL A 180 6.20 3.70 -1.03
C VAL A 180 7.69 3.90 -1.25
N ARG A 181 8.42 2.78 -1.42
CA ARG A 181 9.87 2.76 -1.66
C ARG A 181 10.25 2.28 -3.05
N SER A 182 9.43 1.42 -3.62
CA SER A 182 9.65 0.96 -5.00
C SER A 182 8.35 0.56 -5.68
N ILE A 183 8.35 0.68 -7.00
CA ILE A 183 7.30 0.19 -7.89
C ILE A 183 7.99 -0.62 -8.98
N GLU A 184 7.59 -1.89 -9.12
CA GLU A 184 8.02 -2.75 -10.21
C GLU A 184 6.82 -3.10 -11.09
N ILE A 185 6.96 -2.93 -12.40
CA ILE A 185 5.93 -3.25 -13.38
C ILE A 185 6.50 -4.28 -14.35
N THR A 186 5.82 -5.41 -14.51
CA THR A 186 6.13 -6.42 -15.52
C THR A 186 5.06 -6.36 -16.60
N GLN A 187 5.46 -6.12 -17.85
CA GLN A 187 4.56 -6.03 -19.00
C GLN A 187 4.40 -7.38 -19.69
N ALA A 188 3.38 -7.48 -20.53
CA ALA A 188 3.06 -8.71 -21.24
C ALA A 188 4.07 -9.04 -22.36
N ASP A 189 4.66 -8.03 -22.99
CA ASP A 189 5.66 -8.13 -24.04
C ASP A 189 7.07 -8.52 -23.56
N GLY A 190 7.25 -8.62 -22.23
CA GLY A 190 8.53 -8.97 -21.60
C GLY A 190 9.31 -7.76 -21.12
N ASP A 191 8.85 -6.56 -21.37
CA ASP A 191 9.43 -5.35 -20.80
C ASP A 191 9.14 -5.28 -19.29
N SER A 192 10.02 -4.60 -18.56
CA SER A 192 9.78 -4.32 -17.14
C SER A 192 10.38 -2.99 -16.73
N SER A 193 9.88 -2.43 -15.64
CA SER A 193 10.47 -1.25 -15.01
C SER A 193 10.57 -1.43 -13.51
N LEU A 194 11.65 -0.93 -12.94
CA LEU A 194 11.84 -0.78 -11.49
C LEU A 194 12.10 0.68 -11.18
N MET A 195 11.22 1.28 -10.42
CA MET A 195 11.34 2.64 -9.90
C MET A 195 11.64 2.58 -8.41
N LEU A 196 12.75 3.18 -8.00
CA LEU A 196 13.07 3.43 -6.59
C LEU A 196 12.63 4.84 -6.23
N ILE A 197 12.00 5.00 -5.05
CA ILE A 197 11.35 6.23 -4.62
C ILE A 197 11.89 6.61 -3.24
N GLU A 198 12.28 7.87 -3.11
CA GLU A 198 12.72 8.46 -1.85
C GLU A 198 11.91 9.71 -1.54
N LYS A 199 11.19 9.69 -0.40
CA LYS A 199 10.37 10.82 0.04
C LYS A 199 11.25 12.02 0.32
N LEU A 200 10.88 13.17 -0.23
CA LEU A 200 11.55 14.44 0.01
C LEU A 200 10.83 15.22 1.11
N PRO A 201 11.52 16.10 1.85
CA PRO A 201 10.86 17.05 2.75
C PRO A 201 9.83 17.87 1.96
N ALA A 202 8.74 18.23 2.62
CA ALA A 202 7.79 19.20 2.05
C ALA A 202 8.53 20.52 1.74
N PRO A 203 8.26 21.17 0.61
CA PRO A 203 8.87 22.42 0.21
C PRO A 203 8.53 23.57 1.16
#